data_89d3952110f71b67bba87a9c93057243
#
_entry.id   89d3952110f71b67bba87a9c93057243
#
_cell.length_a   1.000
_cell.length_b   1.000
_cell.length_c   1.000
_cell.angle_alpha   90.00
_cell.angle_beta   90.00
_cell.angle_gamma   90.00
#
_symmetry.space_group_name_H-M   'P 1'
#
loop_
_entity.id
_entity.type
_entity.pdbx_description
1 polymer ?
#
loop_
_entity_poly.entity_id
_entity_poly.type
_entity_poly.pdbx_seq_one_letter_code
_entity_poly.pdbx_strand_id
1 'polypeptide(L)'
;LIEGHSHLLLHPYNETSWDNQVLREPEALRVARAVNHARATLQAGFTTVRDLGTEGAGYSDVGLKQAIEQGIIPGPRMVVTTRAIVATGSYAPKGFDPRWEIPQGAEEADGIEGLTRVVRDQIKRGADWIKVYADYRWGPNGEPQPTFTETELRTIVEVAASSGRAVVAHASTAEGMRRATIAGVVSIE
;
A
#
# COMPACT_ATOMS: atom_id res chain seq x y z
N LEU A 1 -20.20 8.47 4.83
CA LEU A 1 -19.41 7.39 5.43
C LEU A 1 -17.92 7.60 5.13
N ILE A 2 -17.04 6.98 5.94
CA ILE A 2 -15.59 6.93 5.75
C ILE A 2 -15.20 5.47 5.59
N GLU A 3 -14.43 5.16 4.52
CA GLU A 3 -13.80 3.86 4.34
C GLU A 3 -12.32 3.98 4.74
N GLY A 4 -11.93 3.23 5.76
CA GLY A 4 -10.58 3.28 6.33
C GLY A 4 -9.56 2.40 5.64
N HIS A 5 -9.98 1.44 4.79
CA HIS A 5 -9.10 0.52 4.07
C HIS A 5 -9.63 0.24 2.67
N SER A 6 -9.13 0.98 1.70
CA SER A 6 -9.54 0.92 0.29
C SER A 6 -8.34 0.68 -0.62
N HIS A 7 -8.62 0.13 -1.80
CA HIS A 7 -7.67 -0.01 -2.91
C HIS A 7 -8.41 0.30 -4.22
N LEU A 8 -8.58 1.57 -4.55
CA LEU A 8 -9.37 1.99 -5.72
C LEU A 8 -8.76 1.56 -7.06
N LEU A 9 -7.47 1.26 -7.09
CA LEU A 9 -6.74 0.79 -8.28
C LEU A 9 -6.80 -0.73 -8.48
N LEU A 10 -7.44 -1.45 -7.57
CA LEU A 10 -7.76 -2.87 -7.73
C LEU A 10 -9.25 -3.05 -8.03
N HIS A 11 -9.61 -4.12 -8.69
CA HIS A 11 -10.97 -4.60 -8.70
C HIS A 11 -11.12 -5.92 -7.93
N PRO A 12 -12.36 -6.33 -7.59
CA PRO A 12 -12.59 -7.44 -6.67
C PRO A 12 -11.91 -8.74 -7.13
N TYR A 13 -11.34 -9.48 -6.19
CA TYR A 13 -10.61 -10.72 -6.48
C TYR A 13 -11.48 -11.88 -6.96
N ASN A 14 -12.81 -11.78 -6.81
CA ASN A 14 -13.75 -12.70 -7.44
C ASN A 14 -13.97 -12.43 -8.94
N GLU A 15 -13.56 -11.26 -9.45
CA GLU A 15 -13.59 -10.93 -10.87
C GLU A 15 -12.28 -11.33 -11.55
N THR A 16 -11.15 -11.05 -10.91
CA THR A 16 -9.82 -11.43 -11.37
C THR A 16 -8.83 -11.54 -10.22
N SER A 17 -7.84 -12.41 -10.35
CA SER A 17 -6.83 -12.58 -9.31
C SER A 17 -5.93 -11.34 -9.17
N TRP A 18 -5.34 -11.18 -7.99
CA TRP A 18 -4.32 -10.15 -7.74
C TRP A 18 -3.14 -10.26 -8.71
N ASP A 19 -2.64 -11.49 -8.97
CA ASP A 19 -1.54 -11.74 -9.91
C ASP A 19 -1.85 -11.23 -11.31
N ASN A 20 -3.08 -11.44 -11.80
CA ASN A 20 -3.48 -10.90 -13.10
C ASN A 20 -3.44 -9.38 -13.13
N GLN A 21 -3.91 -8.73 -12.08
CA GLN A 21 -3.91 -7.27 -11.99
C GLN A 21 -2.48 -6.69 -11.95
N VAL A 22 -1.57 -7.32 -11.21
CA VAL A 22 -0.19 -6.85 -11.08
C VAL A 22 0.65 -7.17 -12.33
N LEU A 23 0.47 -8.37 -12.91
CA LEU A 23 1.36 -8.86 -13.95
C LEU A 23 0.89 -8.57 -15.38
N ARG A 24 -0.41 -8.39 -15.60
CA ARG A 24 -0.99 -8.36 -16.96
C ARG A 24 -1.78 -7.11 -17.27
N GLU A 25 -2.24 -6.36 -16.28
CA GLU A 25 -3.00 -5.15 -16.52
C GLU A 25 -2.09 -3.92 -16.59
N PRO A 26 -2.08 -3.21 -17.72
CA PRO A 26 -1.35 -1.95 -17.83
C PRO A 26 -1.89 -0.91 -16.83
N GLU A 27 -1.01 -0.08 -16.27
CA GLU A 27 -1.37 0.96 -15.30
C GLU A 27 -2.50 1.87 -15.81
N ALA A 28 -2.45 2.28 -17.08
CA ALA A 28 -3.49 3.11 -17.70
C ALA A 28 -4.88 2.47 -17.67
N LEU A 29 -4.98 1.14 -17.85
CA LEU A 29 -6.25 0.41 -17.72
C LEU A 29 -6.75 0.45 -16.27
N ARG A 30 -5.86 0.23 -15.30
CA ARG A 30 -6.20 0.25 -13.89
C ARG A 30 -6.66 1.64 -13.45
N VAL A 31 -6.01 2.71 -13.90
CA VAL A 31 -6.42 4.09 -13.65
C VAL A 31 -7.80 4.38 -14.27
N ALA A 32 -8.04 3.99 -15.52
CA ALA A 32 -9.35 4.19 -16.16
C ALA A 32 -10.49 3.49 -15.41
N ARG A 33 -10.23 2.28 -14.89
CA ARG A 33 -11.18 1.54 -14.04
C ARG A 33 -11.38 2.23 -12.69
N ALA A 34 -10.30 2.72 -12.05
CA ALA A 34 -10.35 3.41 -10.77
C ALA A 34 -11.22 4.68 -10.78
N VAL A 35 -11.34 5.36 -11.92
CA VAL A 35 -12.31 6.47 -12.10
C VAL A 35 -13.75 6.01 -11.86
N ASN A 36 -14.11 4.83 -12.37
CA ASN A 36 -15.43 4.25 -12.14
C ASN A 36 -15.61 3.78 -10.69
N HIS A 37 -14.56 3.20 -10.09
CA HIS A 37 -14.56 2.80 -8.68
C HIS A 37 -14.75 4.02 -7.77
N ALA A 38 -14.03 5.12 -7.99
CA ALA A 38 -14.17 6.36 -7.22
C ALA A 38 -15.60 6.90 -7.29
N ARG A 39 -16.20 6.93 -8.49
CA ARG A 39 -17.59 7.34 -8.67
C ARG A 39 -18.57 6.43 -7.92
N ALA A 40 -18.43 5.11 -8.08
CA ALA A 40 -19.31 4.13 -7.42
C ALA A 40 -19.19 4.21 -5.90
N THR A 41 -17.99 4.37 -5.38
CA THR A 41 -17.72 4.55 -3.95
C THR A 41 -18.43 5.79 -3.39
N LEU A 42 -18.32 6.93 -4.10
CA LEU A 42 -19.01 8.15 -3.71
C LEU A 42 -20.54 7.98 -3.75
N GLN A 43 -21.07 7.33 -4.80
CA GLN A 43 -22.52 7.08 -4.93
C GLN A 43 -23.06 6.11 -3.88
N ALA A 44 -22.22 5.20 -3.38
CA ALA A 44 -22.56 4.33 -2.24
C ALA A 44 -22.55 5.08 -0.88
N GLY A 45 -22.23 6.37 -0.87
CA GLY A 45 -22.25 7.22 0.33
C GLY A 45 -20.91 7.32 1.08
N PHE A 46 -19.83 6.76 0.55
CA PHE A 46 -18.50 6.95 1.11
C PHE A 46 -17.90 8.25 0.57
N THR A 47 -17.87 9.27 1.40
CA THR A 47 -17.38 10.61 1.04
C THR A 47 -15.89 10.81 1.32
N THR A 48 -15.29 9.89 2.05
CA THR A 48 -13.84 9.86 2.33
C THR A 48 -13.34 8.42 2.29
N VAL A 49 -12.19 8.19 1.66
CA VAL A 49 -11.50 6.90 1.65
C VAL A 49 -10.03 7.07 2.01
N ARG A 50 -9.49 6.07 2.69
CA ARG A 50 -8.06 5.91 2.86
C ARG A 50 -7.60 4.77 1.95
N ASP A 51 -6.87 5.12 0.87
CA ASP A 51 -6.31 4.15 -0.08
C ASP A 51 -4.96 3.67 0.46
N LEU A 52 -4.88 2.39 0.80
CA LEU A 52 -3.76 1.81 1.54
C LEU A 52 -2.77 1.05 0.64
N GLY A 53 -2.67 1.45 -0.61
CA GLY A 53 -1.66 0.96 -1.52
C GLY A 53 -2.18 0.76 -2.93
N THR A 54 -1.34 1.10 -3.89
CA THR A 54 -1.67 1.04 -5.32
C THR A 54 -1.60 -0.38 -5.89
N GLU A 55 -1.02 -1.31 -5.14
CA GLU A 55 -0.91 -2.72 -5.53
C GLU A 55 -0.31 -2.89 -6.93
N GLY A 56 0.86 -2.27 -7.16
CA GLY A 56 1.59 -2.33 -8.42
C GLY A 56 1.24 -1.26 -9.46
N ALA A 57 0.30 -0.34 -9.17
CA ALA A 57 0.00 0.79 -10.05
C ALA A 57 0.79 2.07 -9.70
N GLY A 58 2.05 1.92 -9.31
CA GLY A 58 2.98 3.02 -9.09
C GLY A 58 2.47 4.05 -8.08
N TYR A 59 2.33 5.29 -8.53
CA TYR A 59 1.84 6.44 -7.75
C TYR A 59 0.50 6.97 -8.30
N SER A 60 -0.27 6.12 -8.95
CA SER A 60 -1.52 6.51 -9.62
C SER A 60 -2.62 6.95 -8.66
N ASP A 61 -2.57 6.57 -7.39
CA ASP A 61 -3.48 7.05 -6.34
C ASP A 61 -3.33 8.56 -6.10
N VAL A 62 -2.12 9.10 -6.17
CA VAL A 62 -1.85 10.54 -6.08
C VAL A 62 -2.50 11.28 -7.26
N GLY A 63 -2.34 10.75 -8.47
CA GLY A 63 -2.98 11.32 -9.67
C GLY A 63 -4.50 11.26 -9.60
N LEU A 64 -5.07 10.15 -9.12
CA LEU A 64 -6.50 9.99 -8.93
C LEU A 64 -7.05 10.99 -7.90
N LYS A 65 -6.37 11.14 -6.76
CA LYS A 65 -6.68 12.15 -5.75
C LYS A 65 -6.70 13.55 -6.34
N GLN A 66 -5.64 13.94 -7.07
CA GLN A 66 -5.55 15.26 -7.71
C GLN A 66 -6.65 15.49 -8.74
N ALA A 67 -7.02 14.48 -9.53
CA ALA A 67 -8.11 14.58 -10.49
C ALA A 67 -9.48 14.82 -9.81
N ILE A 68 -9.71 14.22 -8.65
CA ILE A 68 -10.91 14.47 -7.84
C ILE A 68 -10.87 15.88 -7.25
N GLU A 69 -9.76 16.30 -6.66
CA GLU A 69 -9.59 17.64 -6.06
C GLU A 69 -9.75 18.77 -7.08
N GLN A 70 -9.32 18.54 -8.31
CA GLN A 70 -9.47 19.51 -9.43
C GLN A 70 -10.86 19.45 -10.09
N GLY A 71 -11.75 18.54 -9.66
CA GLY A 71 -13.08 18.37 -10.25
C GLY A 71 -13.08 17.77 -11.65
N ILE A 72 -11.98 17.14 -12.09
CA ILE A 72 -11.88 16.45 -13.38
C ILE A 72 -12.77 15.19 -13.38
N ILE A 73 -12.79 14.49 -12.25
CA ILE A 73 -13.64 13.30 -12.04
C ILE A 73 -14.39 13.38 -10.72
N PRO A 74 -15.58 12.79 -10.60
CA PRO A 74 -16.26 12.66 -9.33
C PRO A 74 -15.61 11.53 -8.49
N GLY A 75 -15.47 11.75 -7.19
CA GLY A 75 -14.95 10.75 -6.26
C GLY A 75 -14.96 11.23 -4.81
N PRO A 76 -14.66 10.35 -3.84
CA PRO A 76 -14.52 10.71 -2.44
C PRO A 76 -13.23 11.51 -2.21
N ARG A 77 -13.14 12.20 -1.07
CA ARG A 77 -11.86 12.70 -0.57
C ARG A 77 -10.92 11.52 -0.35
N MET A 78 -9.70 11.58 -0.87
CA MET A 78 -8.71 10.51 -0.72
C MET A 78 -7.59 10.89 0.24
N VAL A 79 -7.26 9.96 1.13
CA VAL A 79 -5.99 9.90 1.85
C VAL A 79 -5.20 8.75 1.22
N VAL A 80 -4.02 9.03 0.68
CA VAL A 80 -3.26 8.06 -0.14
C VAL A 80 -1.95 7.66 0.52
N THR A 81 -1.54 6.41 0.31
CA THR A 81 -0.31 5.86 0.86
C THR A 81 0.71 5.47 -0.21
N THR A 82 0.37 5.62 -1.47
CA THR A 82 1.19 5.26 -2.63
C THR A 82 1.51 3.75 -2.67
N ARG A 83 2.78 3.36 -2.66
CA ARG A 83 3.23 1.97 -2.69
C ARG A 83 3.44 1.47 -1.26
N ALA A 84 2.81 0.35 -0.90
CA ALA A 84 3.08 -0.27 0.39
C ALA A 84 4.55 -0.69 0.49
N ILE A 85 5.18 -0.49 1.66
CA ILE A 85 6.57 -0.89 1.91
C ILE A 85 6.59 -2.32 2.44
N VAL A 86 7.40 -3.17 1.84
CA VAL A 86 7.56 -4.58 2.19
C VAL A 86 9.05 -4.94 2.30
N ALA A 87 9.38 -5.93 3.12
CA ALA A 87 10.73 -6.48 3.16
C ALA A 87 11.03 -7.25 1.86
N THR A 88 12.25 -7.18 1.37
CA THR A 88 12.67 -7.84 0.13
C THR A 88 12.25 -9.32 0.11
N GLY A 89 11.61 -9.73 -0.98
CA GLY A 89 11.15 -11.10 -1.22
C GLY A 89 9.91 -11.52 -0.43
N SER A 90 9.36 -10.68 0.46
CA SER A 90 8.20 -11.08 1.29
C SER A 90 6.87 -10.98 0.55
N TYR A 91 6.77 -10.12 -0.46
CA TYR A 91 5.52 -9.77 -1.14
C TYR A 91 5.73 -9.69 -2.65
N ALA A 92 5.27 -10.70 -3.36
CA ALA A 92 5.34 -10.74 -4.82
C ALA A 92 4.39 -11.81 -5.35
N PRO A 93 4.02 -11.77 -6.62
CA PRO A 93 3.45 -12.93 -7.29
C PRO A 93 4.39 -14.13 -7.13
N LYS A 94 3.83 -15.31 -6.82
CA LYS A 94 4.60 -16.52 -6.51
C LYS A 94 4.42 -17.60 -7.59
N GLY A 95 5.32 -18.58 -7.62
CA GLY A 95 5.22 -19.73 -8.51
C GLY A 95 5.87 -19.50 -9.89
N PHE A 96 6.70 -18.48 -10.04
CA PHE A 96 7.48 -18.20 -11.23
C PHE A 96 8.92 -18.73 -11.11
N ASP A 97 9.57 -18.91 -12.26
CA ASP A 97 10.98 -19.25 -12.30
C ASP A 97 11.79 -18.14 -11.59
N PRO A 98 12.64 -18.48 -10.60
CA PRO A 98 13.38 -17.49 -9.81
C PRO A 98 14.38 -16.64 -10.64
N ARG A 99 14.60 -16.97 -11.89
CA ARG A 99 15.42 -16.17 -12.82
C ARG A 99 14.64 -14.98 -13.40
N TRP A 100 13.33 -14.94 -13.24
CA TRP A 100 12.52 -13.89 -13.80
C TRP A 100 12.37 -12.72 -12.83
N GLU A 101 12.67 -11.53 -13.29
CA GLU A 101 12.28 -10.30 -12.63
C GLU A 101 10.83 -9.96 -13.02
N ILE A 102 9.93 -10.05 -12.05
CA ILE A 102 8.50 -9.80 -12.27
C ILE A 102 8.06 -8.52 -11.55
N PRO A 103 7.01 -7.83 -12.05
CA PRO A 103 6.45 -6.68 -11.37
C PRO A 103 6.04 -7.01 -9.94
N GLN A 104 6.37 -6.11 -9.01
CA GLN A 104 6.02 -6.21 -7.60
C GLN A 104 4.72 -5.45 -7.33
N GLY A 105 3.87 -5.98 -6.47
CA GLY A 105 2.67 -5.28 -6.00
C GLY A 105 2.95 -4.17 -4.99
N ALA A 106 4.19 -4.05 -4.52
CA ALA A 106 4.61 -3.17 -3.44
C ALA A 106 6.03 -2.63 -3.70
N GLU A 107 6.59 -1.87 -2.75
CA GLU A 107 7.95 -1.37 -2.80
C GLU A 107 8.84 -2.10 -1.79
N GLU A 108 9.85 -2.82 -2.28
CA GLU A 108 10.80 -3.52 -1.44
C GLU A 108 11.84 -2.55 -0.86
N ALA A 109 12.05 -2.63 0.45
CA ALA A 109 13.11 -1.90 1.12
C ALA A 109 13.49 -2.58 2.45
N ASP A 110 14.79 -2.56 2.76
CA ASP A 110 15.36 -3.16 3.95
C ASP A 110 16.35 -2.21 4.63
N GLY A 111 16.53 -2.42 5.92
CA GLY A 111 17.49 -1.70 6.74
C GLY A 111 17.21 -0.20 6.88
N ILE A 112 17.93 0.45 7.76
CA ILE A 112 17.69 1.85 8.13
C ILE A 112 17.82 2.78 6.92
N GLU A 113 18.88 2.62 6.11
CA GLU A 113 19.13 3.52 4.97
C GLU A 113 18.11 3.34 3.85
N GLY A 114 17.79 2.08 3.49
CA GLY A 114 16.80 1.74 2.46
C GLY A 114 15.42 2.27 2.81
N LEU A 115 14.96 1.97 4.02
CA LEU A 115 13.66 2.41 4.53
C LEU A 115 13.56 3.93 4.65
N THR A 116 14.60 4.58 5.16
CA THR A 116 14.66 6.05 5.24
C THR A 116 14.52 6.70 3.86
N ARG A 117 15.22 6.16 2.84
CA ARG A 117 15.15 6.66 1.47
C ARG A 117 13.76 6.48 0.89
N VAL A 118 13.18 5.30 1.01
CA VAL A 118 11.87 4.97 0.44
C VAL A 118 10.76 5.82 1.07
N VAL A 119 10.72 5.94 2.40
CA VAL A 119 9.73 6.79 3.08
C VAL A 119 9.81 8.24 2.58
N ARG A 120 11.02 8.80 2.48
CA ARG A 120 11.22 10.17 1.98
C ARG A 120 10.80 10.33 0.50
N ASP A 121 11.08 9.33 -0.34
CA ASP A 121 10.68 9.36 -1.75
C ASP A 121 9.15 9.30 -1.90
N GLN A 122 8.47 8.44 -1.15
CA GLN A 122 7.01 8.37 -1.15
C GLN A 122 6.36 9.68 -0.67
N ILE A 123 6.90 10.28 0.38
CA ILE A 123 6.47 11.61 0.86
C ILE A 123 6.64 12.68 -0.23
N LYS A 124 7.80 12.73 -0.87
CA LYS A 124 8.08 13.64 -1.99
C LYS A 124 7.09 13.46 -3.13
N ARG A 125 6.65 12.23 -3.40
CA ARG A 125 5.70 11.89 -4.47
C ARG A 125 4.24 12.13 -4.10
N GLY A 126 3.94 12.52 -2.88
CA GLY A 126 2.60 12.93 -2.47
C GLY A 126 1.86 11.96 -1.55
N ALA A 127 2.55 11.01 -0.93
CA ALA A 127 1.95 10.19 0.10
C ALA A 127 1.44 11.04 1.27
N ASP A 128 0.18 10.90 1.64
CA ASP A 128 -0.39 11.51 2.85
C ASP A 128 0.01 10.72 4.10
N TRP A 129 0.02 9.39 4.00
CA TRP A 129 0.43 8.45 5.02
C TRP A 129 1.38 7.41 4.41
N ILE A 130 2.02 6.60 5.25
CA ILE A 130 2.88 5.49 4.82
C ILE A 130 2.23 4.17 5.18
N LYS A 131 2.18 3.23 4.24
CA LYS A 131 1.73 1.84 4.48
C LYS A 131 2.93 0.91 4.53
N VAL A 132 2.97 0.04 5.56
CA VAL A 132 3.99 -1.02 5.69
C VAL A 132 3.32 -2.37 5.94
N TYR A 133 3.96 -3.46 5.53
CA TYR A 133 3.57 -4.82 5.89
C TYR A 133 4.51 -5.32 6.99
N ALA A 134 4.05 -5.32 8.24
CA ALA A 134 4.83 -5.78 9.40
C ALA A 134 4.99 -7.31 9.44
N ASP A 135 4.07 -8.03 8.80
CA ASP A 135 4.16 -9.47 8.56
C ASP A 135 3.54 -9.82 7.21
N TYR A 136 3.88 -11.00 6.71
CA TYR A 136 3.26 -11.58 5.53
C TYR A 136 3.51 -13.09 5.49
N ARG A 137 3.08 -13.75 4.41
CA ARG A 137 3.28 -15.20 4.15
C ARG A 137 4.75 -15.52 3.92
N TRP A 138 5.56 -15.36 4.98
CA TRP A 138 7.02 -15.37 4.97
C TRP A 138 7.64 -16.64 5.57
N GLY A 139 6.86 -17.46 6.29
CA GLY A 139 7.30 -18.70 6.89
C GLY A 139 7.60 -19.79 5.85
N PRO A 140 8.37 -20.83 6.23
CA PRO A 140 8.83 -21.89 5.31
C PRO A 140 7.71 -22.61 4.56
N ASN A 141 6.50 -22.68 5.16
CA ASN A 141 5.34 -23.32 4.56
C ASN A 141 4.30 -22.27 4.08
N GLY A 142 4.68 -21.00 3.99
CA GLY A 142 3.79 -19.91 3.62
C GLY A 142 2.90 -19.38 4.74
N GLU A 143 3.12 -19.78 5.99
CA GLU A 143 2.45 -19.21 7.15
C GLU A 143 2.89 -17.76 7.38
N PRO A 144 2.00 -16.90 7.92
CA PRO A 144 2.35 -15.52 8.25
C PRO A 144 3.46 -15.46 9.31
N GLN A 145 4.47 -14.65 9.05
CA GLN A 145 5.58 -14.38 9.96
C GLN A 145 5.98 -12.91 9.86
N PRO A 146 6.54 -12.29 10.93
CA PRO A 146 7.07 -10.94 10.88
C PRO A 146 8.14 -10.80 9.80
N THR A 147 8.03 -9.74 9.00
CA THR A 147 8.96 -9.46 7.89
C THR A 147 9.98 -8.40 8.25
N PHE A 148 9.63 -7.48 9.16
CA PHE A 148 10.52 -6.44 9.66
C PHE A 148 10.88 -6.63 11.13
N THR A 149 12.08 -6.21 11.48
CA THR A 149 12.49 -6.03 12.86
C THR A 149 11.77 -4.83 13.49
N GLU A 150 11.77 -4.76 14.81
CA GLU A 150 11.21 -3.61 15.53
C GLU A 150 11.97 -2.32 15.21
N THR A 151 13.29 -2.39 15.03
CA THR A 151 14.13 -1.25 14.66
C THR A 151 13.78 -0.71 13.28
N GLU A 152 13.53 -1.56 12.30
CA GLU A 152 13.12 -1.16 10.95
C GLU A 152 11.76 -0.47 10.96
N LEU A 153 10.77 -1.05 11.64
CA LEU A 153 9.45 -0.43 11.78
C LEU A 153 9.52 0.93 12.50
N ARG A 154 10.33 1.03 13.55
CA ARG A 154 10.58 2.29 14.26
C ARG A 154 11.21 3.34 13.34
N THR A 155 12.16 2.95 12.50
CA THR A 155 12.77 3.84 11.49
C THR A 155 11.72 4.41 10.54
N ILE A 156 10.81 3.57 10.01
CA ILE A 156 9.72 4.02 9.13
C ILE A 156 8.86 5.07 9.85
N VAL A 157 8.45 4.79 11.09
CA VAL A 157 7.60 5.68 11.88
C VAL A 157 8.30 7.01 12.18
N GLU A 158 9.55 7.01 12.63
CA GLU A 158 10.32 8.21 12.97
C GLU A 158 10.54 9.10 11.73
N VAL A 159 10.90 8.50 10.59
CA VAL A 159 11.12 9.25 9.36
C VAL A 159 9.81 9.85 8.85
N ALA A 160 8.71 9.12 8.86
CA ALA A 160 7.40 9.64 8.48
C ALA A 160 6.93 10.76 9.42
N ALA A 161 7.07 10.57 10.74
CA ALA A 161 6.69 11.55 11.76
C ALA A 161 7.48 12.86 11.63
N SER A 162 8.73 12.81 11.17
CA SER A 162 9.54 14.02 10.94
C SER A 162 8.95 14.98 9.90
N SER A 163 8.02 14.51 9.09
CA SER A 163 7.27 15.29 8.10
C SER A 163 5.76 15.36 8.41
N GLY A 164 5.36 14.96 9.61
CA GLY A 164 3.96 14.97 10.06
C GLY A 164 3.09 13.88 9.42
N ARG A 165 3.68 12.79 8.86
CA ARG A 165 2.92 11.68 8.29
C ARG A 165 2.78 10.54 9.27
N ALA A 166 1.60 9.93 9.26
CA ALA A 166 1.30 8.73 10.02
C ALA A 166 1.73 7.46 9.25
N VAL A 167 1.96 6.38 9.99
CA VAL A 167 2.24 5.06 9.43
C VAL A 167 1.14 4.09 9.83
N VAL A 168 0.66 3.29 8.88
CA VAL A 168 -0.28 2.19 9.12
C VAL A 168 0.37 0.86 8.72
N ALA A 169 0.05 -0.22 9.43
CA ALA A 169 0.66 -1.51 9.20
C ALA A 169 -0.37 -2.60 8.90
N HIS A 170 -0.13 -3.36 7.82
CA HIS A 170 -0.69 -4.71 7.73
C HIS A 170 -0.02 -5.59 8.79
N ALA A 171 -0.81 -6.27 9.61
CA ALA A 171 -0.31 -7.30 10.50
C ALA A 171 -1.43 -8.29 10.85
N SER A 172 -1.15 -9.58 10.65
CA SER A 172 -2.05 -10.69 10.91
C SER A 172 -1.58 -11.61 12.03
N THR A 173 -0.31 -11.48 12.44
CA THR A 173 0.27 -12.26 13.54
C THR A 173 0.39 -11.44 14.81
N ALA A 174 0.29 -12.10 15.97
CA ALA A 174 0.46 -11.44 17.27
C ALA A 174 1.82 -10.70 17.37
N GLU A 175 2.89 -11.30 16.85
CA GLU A 175 4.23 -10.69 16.89
C GLU A 175 4.35 -9.52 15.89
N GLY A 176 3.78 -9.62 14.69
CA GLY A 176 3.72 -8.51 13.73
C GLY A 176 2.96 -7.31 14.32
N MET A 177 1.78 -7.55 14.90
CA MET A 177 0.98 -6.52 15.59
C MET A 177 1.76 -5.90 16.76
N ARG A 178 2.42 -6.71 17.58
CA ARG A 178 3.22 -6.24 18.72
C ARG A 178 4.34 -5.31 18.25
N ARG A 179 5.14 -5.74 17.26
CA ARG A 179 6.24 -4.92 16.73
C ARG A 179 5.76 -3.61 16.13
N ALA A 180 4.70 -3.67 15.32
CA ALA A 180 4.12 -2.48 14.70
C ALA A 180 3.58 -1.49 15.75
N THR A 181 2.87 -1.98 16.78
CA THR A 181 2.33 -1.17 17.86
C THR A 181 3.44 -0.49 18.66
N ILE A 182 4.48 -1.25 19.05
CA ILE A 182 5.62 -0.70 19.80
C ILE A 182 6.42 0.29 18.96
N ALA A 183 6.51 0.10 17.67
CA ALA A 183 7.13 1.04 16.75
C ALA A 183 6.37 2.37 16.63
N GLY A 184 5.07 2.39 16.96
CA GLY A 184 4.25 3.60 16.96
C GLY A 184 3.39 3.78 15.71
N VAL A 185 3.00 2.70 15.01
CA VAL A 185 2.00 2.81 13.94
C VAL A 185 0.65 3.24 14.51
N VAL A 186 -0.13 3.98 13.74
CA VAL A 186 -1.41 4.54 14.21
C VAL A 186 -2.59 3.60 14.01
N SER A 187 -2.48 2.60 13.14
CA SER A 187 -3.49 1.55 12.98
C SER A 187 -2.88 0.26 12.45
N ILE A 188 -3.54 -0.85 12.80
CA ILE A 188 -3.29 -2.19 12.27
C ILE A 188 -4.43 -2.51 11.31
N GLU A 189 -4.09 -3.05 10.15
CA GLU A 189 -4.99 -3.29 9.02
C GLU A 189 -5.04 -4.77 8.62
#